data_ffac391170203fd12954fbba24ef0e56
#
_entry.id   ffac391170203fd12954fbba24ef0e56
#
_cell.length_a   1.000
_cell.length_b   1.000
_cell.length_c   1.000
_cell.angle_alpha   90.00
_cell.angle_beta   90.00
_cell.angle_gamma   90.00
#
_symmetry.space_group_name_H-M   'P 1'
#
loop_
_entity.id
_entity.type
_entity.pdbx_description
1 polymer ?
#
loop_
_entity_poly.entity_id
_entity_poly.type
_entity_poly.pdbx_seq_one_letter_code
_entity_poly.pdbx_strand_id
1 'polypeptide(L)' 'MPSEVKDKQGQPIQEGDTVWTKARGGRHEGEVDRVVESSAEAREAGVKNPPKVLFKDQHGHNVAHNPGTLEHK' A
#
# COMPACT_ATOMS: atom_id res chain seq x y z
N MET A 1 -17.34 0.74 -12.35
CA MET A 1 -17.11 0.94 -10.91
C MET A 1 -15.63 0.89 -10.65
N PRO A 2 -15.07 1.94 -10.10
CA PRO A 2 -13.69 1.85 -9.69
C PRO A 2 -13.58 0.83 -8.56
N SER A 3 -12.65 -0.08 -8.68
CA SER A 3 -12.40 -1.02 -7.59
C SER A 3 -11.69 -0.26 -6.48
N GLU A 4 -12.18 -0.40 -5.28
CA GLU A 4 -11.52 0.21 -4.13
C GLU A 4 -10.51 -0.75 -3.56
N VAL A 5 -9.34 -0.22 -3.29
CA VAL A 5 -8.31 -0.97 -2.60
C VAL A 5 -8.55 -0.78 -1.11
N LYS A 6 -8.71 -1.88 -0.39
CA LYS A 6 -9.06 -1.86 1.03
C LYS A 6 -7.98 -2.50 1.87
N ASP A 7 -7.90 -2.05 3.10
CA ASP A 7 -6.96 -2.60 4.05
C ASP A 7 -7.45 -3.93 4.61
N LYS A 8 -6.72 -4.49 5.56
CA LYS A 8 -7.04 -5.76 6.20
C LYS A 8 -8.41 -5.75 6.85
N GLN A 9 -8.87 -4.59 7.29
CA GLN A 9 -10.14 -4.44 7.99
C GLN A 9 -11.28 -4.02 7.07
N GLY A 10 -11.01 -3.91 5.77
CA GLY A 10 -12.00 -3.54 4.79
C GLY A 10 -12.22 -2.04 4.63
N GLN A 11 -11.32 -1.22 5.16
CA GLN A 11 -11.42 0.23 5.00
C GLN A 11 -10.68 0.68 3.75
N PRO A 12 -11.25 1.58 2.95
CA PRO A 12 -10.58 2.04 1.74
C PRO A 12 -9.25 2.73 2.05
N ILE A 13 -8.26 2.46 1.22
CA ILE A 13 -6.94 3.07 1.33
C ILE A 13 -6.83 4.15 0.26
N GLN A 14 -6.45 5.35 0.66
CA GLN A 14 -6.31 6.49 -0.25
C GLN A 14 -4.94 7.12 -0.06
N GLU A 15 -4.51 7.87 -1.09
CA GLU A 15 -3.27 8.64 -0.98
C GLU A 15 -3.35 9.59 0.19
N GLY A 16 -2.28 9.66 0.96
CA GLY A 16 -2.23 10.48 2.16
C GLY A 16 -2.61 9.76 3.44
N ASP A 17 -3.19 8.57 3.33
CA ASP A 17 -3.53 7.78 4.52
C ASP A 17 -2.25 7.24 5.16
N THR A 18 -2.27 7.14 6.49
CA THR A 18 -1.17 6.49 7.20
C THR A 18 -1.53 5.03 7.42
N VAL A 19 -0.67 4.15 6.96
CA VAL A 19 -0.89 2.71 7.05
C VAL A 19 0.34 2.03 7.63
N TRP A 20 0.16 0.81 8.11
CA TRP A 20 1.29 0.04 8.63
C TRP A 20 1.05 -1.45 8.39
N THR A 21 2.12 -2.20 8.40
CA THR A 21 2.07 -3.65 8.31
C THR A 21 3.22 -4.24 9.11
N LYS A 22 3.03 -5.44 9.60
CA LYS A 22 4.12 -6.15 10.27
C LYS A 22 5.18 -6.53 9.25
N ALA A 23 6.42 -6.35 9.62
CA ALA A 23 7.54 -6.72 8.80
C ALA A 23 8.53 -7.49 9.66
N ARG A 24 9.45 -8.20 9.01
CA ARG A 24 10.46 -8.96 9.70
C ARG A 24 11.31 -8.03 10.57
N GLY A 25 11.34 -8.30 11.87
CA GLY A 25 12.09 -7.49 12.81
C GLY A 25 11.42 -6.20 13.22
N GLY A 26 10.12 -6.03 12.91
CA GLY A 26 9.42 -4.81 13.28
C GLY A 26 8.18 -4.56 12.44
N ARG A 27 8.05 -3.35 11.94
CA ARG A 27 6.92 -2.99 11.08
C ARG A 27 7.33 -1.91 10.10
N HIS A 28 6.57 -1.84 8.99
CA HIS A 28 6.66 -0.74 8.04
C HIS A 28 5.44 0.14 8.25
N GLU A 29 5.68 1.42 8.40
CA GLU A 29 4.63 2.39 8.66
C GLU A 29 4.92 3.65 7.85
N GLY A 30 3.90 4.21 7.22
CA GLY A 30 4.12 5.42 6.45
C GLY A 30 2.86 5.93 5.79
N GLU A 31 3.01 7.04 5.09
CA GLU A 31 1.92 7.68 4.38
C GLU A 31 1.86 7.17 2.95
N VAL A 32 0.66 6.83 2.51
CA VAL A 32 0.45 6.27 1.17
C VAL A 32 0.76 7.32 0.11
N ASP A 33 1.70 6.99 -0.78
CA ASP A 33 2.05 7.82 -1.92
C ASP A 33 1.16 7.54 -3.12
N ARG A 34 0.83 6.26 -3.33
CA ARG A 34 0.08 5.85 -4.51
C ARG A 34 -0.57 4.50 -4.26
N VAL A 35 -1.76 4.34 -4.81
CA VAL A 35 -2.45 3.05 -4.81
C VAL A 35 -2.47 2.53 -6.24
N VAL A 36 -1.93 1.34 -6.44
CA VAL A 36 -1.85 0.69 -7.75
C VAL A 36 -2.96 -0.33 -7.83
N GLU A 37 -3.90 -0.12 -8.74
CA GLU A 37 -5.09 -0.98 -8.85
C GLU A 37 -5.09 -1.90 -10.06
N SER A 38 -4.43 -1.51 -11.13
CA SER A 38 -4.47 -2.25 -12.40
C SER A 38 -3.09 -2.72 -12.83
N SER A 39 -3.09 -3.65 -13.79
CA SER A 39 -1.83 -4.14 -14.36
C SER A 39 -1.04 -3.03 -15.04
N ALA A 40 -1.73 -2.09 -15.69
CA ALA A 40 -1.07 -0.98 -16.35
C ALA A 40 -0.36 -0.09 -15.33
N GLU A 41 -1.04 0.22 -14.22
CA GLU A 41 -0.45 1.03 -13.16
C GLU A 41 0.71 0.30 -12.50
N ALA A 42 0.56 -1.01 -12.29
CA ALA A 42 1.61 -1.83 -11.70
C ALA A 42 2.87 -1.79 -12.55
N ARG A 43 2.69 -1.85 -13.87
CA ARG A 43 3.80 -1.82 -14.81
C ARG A 43 4.52 -0.47 -14.75
N GLU A 44 3.76 0.61 -14.70
CA GLU A 44 4.32 1.96 -14.59
C GLU A 44 5.09 2.15 -13.28
N ALA A 45 4.57 1.58 -12.22
CA ALA A 45 5.19 1.71 -10.91
C ALA A 45 6.32 0.71 -10.67
N GLY A 46 6.50 -0.24 -11.58
CA GLY A 46 7.53 -1.25 -11.45
C GLY A 46 7.24 -2.32 -10.41
N VAL A 47 5.97 -2.55 -10.11
CA VAL A 47 5.55 -3.56 -9.14
C VAL A 47 4.79 -4.68 -9.83
N LYS A 48 4.65 -5.82 -9.15
CA LYS A 48 3.98 -7.00 -9.68
C LYS A 48 2.75 -7.30 -8.84
N ASN A 49 1.82 -8.05 -9.45
CA ASN A 49 0.64 -8.57 -8.75
C ASN A 49 -0.20 -7.48 -8.09
N PRO A 50 -0.77 -6.55 -8.86
CA PRO A 50 -1.67 -5.57 -8.28
C PRO A 50 -2.90 -6.26 -7.67
N PRO A 51 -3.56 -5.66 -6.70
CA PRO A 51 -3.33 -4.31 -6.21
C PRO A 51 -2.15 -4.20 -5.27
N LYS A 52 -1.52 -3.03 -5.25
CA LYS A 52 -0.41 -2.73 -4.36
C LYS A 52 -0.58 -1.33 -3.80
N VAL A 53 -0.13 -1.13 -2.59
CA VAL A 53 -0.09 0.19 -1.96
C VAL A 53 1.37 0.59 -1.84
N LEU A 54 1.71 1.71 -2.41
CA LEU A 54 3.06 2.23 -2.36
C LEU A 54 3.13 3.30 -1.29
N PHE A 55 4.06 3.17 -0.38
CA PHE A 55 4.24 4.17 0.66
C PHE A 55 5.70 4.23 1.07
N LYS A 56 6.05 5.32 1.71
CA LYS A 56 7.39 5.52 2.22
C LYS A 56 7.38 5.14 3.70
N ASP A 57 8.22 4.19 4.09
CA ASP A 57 8.24 3.73 5.47
C ASP A 57 8.90 4.77 6.39
N GLN A 58 8.96 4.45 7.68
CA GLN A 58 9.52 5.36 8.68
C GLN A 58 11.01 5.64 8.48
N HIS A 59 11.67 4.83 7.67
CA HIS A 59 13.09 5.01 7.34
C HIS A 59 13.30 5.74 6.02
N GLY A 60 12.22 6.17 5.37
CA GLY A 60 12.31 6.87 4.09
C GLY A 60 12.47 5.97 2.89
N HIS A 61 12.26 4.69 3.03
CA HIS A 61 12.34 3.73 1.93
C HIS A 61 11.00 3.55 1.25
N ASN A 62 11.00 3.49 -0.07
CA ASN A 62 9.78 3.20 -0.82
C ASN A 62 9.50 1.71 -0.74
N VAL A 63 8.30 1.37 -0.31
CA VAL A 63 7.88 -0.02 -0.18
C VAL A 63 6.54 -0.22 -0.86
N ALA A 64 6.28 -1.44 -1.31
CA ALA A 64 5.02 -1.82 -1.93
C ALA A 64 4.48 -3.05 -1.20
N HIS A 65 3.25 -2.94 -0.72
CA HIS A 65 2.61 -4.04 -0.01
C HIS A 65 1.23 -4.31 -0.55
N ASN A 66 0.77 -5.54 -0.41
CA ASN A 66 -0.61 -5.87 -0.72
C ASN A 66 -1.52 -5.16 0.29
N PRO A 67 -2.61 -4.55 -0.17
CA PRO A 67 -3.49 -3.81 0.74
C PRO A 67 -4.08 -4.69 1.84
N GLY A 68 -4.30 -5.97 1.55
CA GLY A 68 -4.84 -6.89 2.54
C GLY A 68 -3.92 -7.17 3.71
N THR A 69 -2.67 -6.75 3.66
CA THR A 69 -1.73 -6.89 4.78
C THR A 69 -1.57 -5.60 5.57
N LEU A 70 -2.16 -4.52 5.09
CA LEU A 70 -2.02 -3.20 5.70
C LEU A 70 -3.19 -2.89 6.63
N GLU A 71 -2.92 -2.06 7.60
CA GLU A 71 -3.95 -1.53 8.49
C GLU A 71 -3.78 -0.02 8.57
N HIS A 72 -4.90 0.68 8.72
CA HIS A 72 -4.84 2.11 8.97
C HIS A 72 -4.39 2.36 10.40
N LYS A 73 -3.64 3.40 10.54
CA LYS A 73 -3.17 3.80 11.86
C LYS A 73 -4.18 4.70 12.54
#